data_394ef7c42b98bb99a4d149c8d1a0dbab
#
_entry.id   394ef7c42b98bb99a4d149c8d1a0dbab
#
_cell.length_a   1.000
_cell.length_b   1.000
_cell.length_c   1.000
_cell.angle_alpha   90.00
_cell.angle_beta   90.00
_cell.angle_gamma   90.00
#
_symmetry.space_group_name_H-M   'P 1'
#
loop_
_entity.id
_entity.type
_entity.pdbx_description
1 polymer ?
#
loop_
_entity_poly.entity_id
_entity_poly.type
_entity_poly.pdbx_seq_one_letter_code
_entity_poly.pdbx_strand_id
1 'polypeptide(L)'
;MYDFVIDHQDEVVDIFIRHTYPDVKDVSAFCNELCYLIWKYNDDNEYDPGFFFLELLSQMLKTAGKLDELIFVQDNEPFMLIQEYYIFYTERCEIFSKSHHIFDEELTVQKQISDLELYEDGVQLNNRQFVKSHENIYVQVSDLIAGLLRKLFMFLDEHSLKDIVSIAMELNDTQIKNFTILWMLISKSDEKSPLFIKNANSPKNVQERRMKLQFLGIANNKESNGRVYR
;
A
#
# COMPACT_ATOMS: atom_id res chain seq x y z
N MET A 1 -4.92 -12.50 -10.14
CA MET A 1 -4.01 -11.53 -10.81
C MET A 1 -2.64 -11.46 -10.15
N TYR A 2 -2.51 -11.12 -8.86
CA TYR A 2 -1.21 -11.08 -8.17
C TYR A 2 -0.49 -12.43 -8.24
N ASP A 3 -1.17 -13.51 -7.89
CA ASP A 3 -0.60 -14.86 -7.94
C ASP A 3 -0.12 -15.21 -9.36
N PHE A 4 -0.89 -14.86 -10.39
CA PHE A 4 -0.49 -15.03 -11.79
C PHE A 4 0.83 -14.34 -12.13
N VAL A 5 1.01 -13.09 -11.69
CA VAL A 5 2.26 -12.34 -11.96
C VAL A 5 3.44 -12.97 -11.22
N ILE A 6 3.24 -13.48 -10.00
CA ILE A 6 4.30 -14.18 -9.24
C ILE A 6 4.66 -15.51 -9.89
N ASP A 7 3.67 -16.30 -10.29
CA ASP A 7 3.88 -17.62 -10.88
C ASP A 7 4.58 -17.55 -12.25
N HIS A 8 4.42 -16.41 -12.97
CA HIS A 8 5.01 -16.17 -14.29
C HIS A 8 5.96 -14.98 -14.30
N GLN A 9 6.59 -14.68 -13.15
CA GLN A 9 7.42 -13.49 -12.96
C GLN A 9 8.50 -13.33 -14.02
N ASP A 10 9.21 -14.41 -14.35
CA ASP A 10 10.31 -14.36 -15.32
C ASP A 10 9.82 -13.97 -16.72
N GLU A 11 8.69 -14.51 -17.18
CA GLU A 11 8.12 -14.17 -18.48
C GLU A 11 7.58 -12.72 -18.51
N VAL A 12 6.95 -12.29 -17.41
CA VAL A 12 6.49 -10.90 -17.27
C VAL A 12 7.68 -9.94 -17.34
N VAL A 13 8.72 -10.17 -16.54
CA VAL A 13 9.94 -9.35 -16.52
C VAL A 13 10.61 -9.31 -17.90
N ASP A 14 10.69 -10.46 -18.60
CA ASP A 14 11.27 -10.53 -19.94
C ASP A 14 10.49 -9.67 -20.96
N ILE A 15 9.16 -9.64 -20.89
CA ILE A 15 8.34 -8.74 -21.71
C ILE A 15 8.69 -7.27 -21.44
N PHE A 16 8.77 -6.87 -20.16
CA PHE A 16 9.14 -5.50 -19.78
C PHE A 16 10.52 -5.11 -20.27
N ILE A 17 11.51 -6.01 -20.16
CA ILE A 17 12.88 -5.78 -20.66
C ILE A 17 12.91 -5.65 -22.18
N ARG A 18 12.25 -6.55 -22.92
CA ARG A 18 12.22 -6.54 -24.39
C ARG A 18 11.58 -5.27 -24.95
N HIS A 19 10.58 -4.74 -24.26
CA HIS A 19 9.91 -3.49 -24.63
C HIS A 19 10.55 -2.24 -24.01
N THR A 20 11.77 -2.36 -23.48
CA THR A 20 12.55 -1.22 -22.95
C THR A 20 11.87 -0.42 -21.85
N TYR A 21 11.03 -1.10 -21.01
CA TYR A 21 10.49 -0.42 -19.83
C TYR A 21 11.63 0.24 -19.01
N PRO A 22 11.49 1.47 -18.52
CA PRO A 22 10.26 2.24 -18.33
C PRO A 22 9.89 3.23 -19.46
N ASP A 23 10.45 3.04 -20.65
CA ASP A 23 10.18 3.90 -21.82
C ASP A 23 9.78 3.04 -23.02
N VAL A 24 8.60 2.42 -22.93
CA VAL A 24 8.05 1.54 -23.97
C VAL A 24 7.72 2.35 -25.23
N LYS A 25 8.34 1.99 -26.36
CA LYS A 25 8.16 2.71 -27.62
C LYS A 25 6.95 2.23 -28.42
N ASP A 26 6.60 0.96 -28.32
CA ASP A 26 5.43 0.36 -28.98
C ASP A 26 4.47 -0.20 -27.95
N VAL A 27 3.55 0.66 -27.48
CA VAL A 27 2.53 0.32 -26.50
C VAL A 27 1.62 -0.81 -26.99
N SER A 28 1.30 -0.83 -28.29
CA SER A 28 0.43 -1.85 -28.85
C SER A 28 1.08 -3.23 -28.80
N ALA A 29 2.34 -3.34 -29.23
CA ALA A 29 3.09 -4.59 -29.17
C ALA A 29 3.28 -5.07 -27.72
N PHE A 30 3.63 -4.18 -26.81
CA PHE A 30 3.76 -4.47 -25.38
C PHE A 30 2.46 -5.03 -24.77
N CYS A 31 1.34 -4.36 -24.98
CA CYS A 31 0.05 -4.81 -24.49
C CYS A 31 -0.39 -6.15 -25.11
N ASN A 32 -0.10 -6.36 -26.39
CA ASN A 32 -0.44 -7.61 -27.08
C ASN A 32 0.39 -8.79 -26.53
N GLU A 33 1.65 -8.61 -26.21
CA GLU A 33 2.47 -9.67 -25.61
C GLU A 33 1.99 -10.03 -24.20
N LEU A 34 1.61 -9.05 -23.39
CA LEU A 34 1.00 -9.31 -22.08
C LEU A 34 -0.36 -10.05 -22.23
N CYS A 35 -1.18 -9.66 -23.21
CA CYS A 35 -2.41 -10.37 -23.51
C CYS A 35 -2.15 -11.83 -23.93
N TYR A 36 -1.12 -12.06 -24.75
CA TYR A 36 -0.73 -13.41 -25.15
C TYR A 36 -0.27 -14.25 -23.97
N LEU A 37 0.53 -13.67 -23.05
CA LEU A 37 0.96 -14.35 -21.84
C LEU A 37 -0.23 -14.76 -20.97
N ILE A 38 -1.21 -13.86 -20.77
CA ILE A 38 -2.44 -14.16 -20.05
C ILE A 38 -3.19 -15.30 -20.73
N TRP A 39 -3.40 -15.21 -22.05
CA TRP A 39 -4.10 -16.24 -22.81
C TRP A 39 -3.40 -17.61 -22.75
N LYS A 40 -2.06 -17.64 -22.77
CA LYS A 40 -1.25 -18.87 -22.70
C LYS A 40 -1.49 -19.68 -21.42
N TYR A 41 -1.76 -19.01 -20.32
CA TYR A 41 -1.86 -19.62 -18.99
C TYR A 41 -3.25 -19.49 -18.33
N ASN A 42 -4.17 -18.79 -18.97
CA ASN A 42 -5.53 -18.69 -18.45
C ASN A 42 -6.32 -19.93 -18.89
N ASP A 43 -6.44 -20.90 -18.00
CA ASP A 43 -7.25 -22.10 -18.25
C ASP A 43 -8.71 -21.73 -18.45
N ASP A 44 -9.39 -22.39 -19.43
CA ASP A 44 -10.80 -22.17 -19.76
C ASP A 44 -11.78 -22.63 -18.65
N ASN A 45 -11.41 -22.43 -17.39
CA ASN A 45 -12.26 -22.73 -16.26
C ASN A 45 -13.08 -21.50 -15.85
N GLU A 46 -14.21 -21.31 -16.51
CA GLU A 46 -15.14 -20.18 -16.28
C GLU A 46 -15.66 -20.08 -14.82
N TYR A 47 -15.47 -21.12 -14.01
CA TYR A 47 -15.86 -21.14 -12.60
C TYR A 47 -14.77 -20.65 -11.65
N ASP A 48 -13.55 -20.42 -12.15
CA ASP A 48 -12.48 -19.84 -11.34
C ASP A 48 -12.59 -18.31 -11.31
N PRO A 49 -12.75 -17.68 -10.15
CA PRO A 49 -12.70 -16.21 -10.04
C PRO A 49 -11.42 -15.60 -10.62
N GLY A 50 -10.29 -16.33 -10.60
CA GLY A 50 -9.03 -15.93 -11.21
C GLY A 50 -9.15 -15.75 -12.72
N PHE A 51 -9.84 -16.65 -13.40
CA PHE A 51 -10.14 -16.57 -14.83
C PHE A 51 -10.81 -15.24 -15.20
N PHE A 52 -11.87 -14.87 -14.50
CA PHE A 52 -12.59 -13.62 -14.77
C PHE A 52 -11.69 -12.38 -14.65
N PHE A 53 -10.86 -12.30 -13.61
CA PHE A 53 -9.97 -11.15 -13.43
C PHE A 53 -8.87 -11.08 -14.48
N LEU A 54 -8.33 -12.21 -14.94
CA LEU A 54 -7.34 -12.25 -16.02
C LEU A 54 -7.95 -11.88 -17.37
N GLU A 55 -9.18 -12.32 -17.66
CA GLU A 55 -9.92 -11.92 -18.85
C GLU A 55 -10.20 -10.41 -18.86
N LEU A 56 -10.63 -9.85 -17.71
CA LEU A 56 -10.83 -8.41 -17.55
C LEU A 56 -9.52 -7.63 -17.79
N LEU A 57 -8.40 -8.10 -17.22
CA LEU A 57 -7.08 -7.51 -17.46
C LEU A 57 -6.70 -7.55 -18.94
N SER A 58 -6.92 -8.68 -19.60
CA SER A 58 -6.67 -8.83 -21.04
C SER A 58 -7.47 -7.81 -21.87
N GLN A 59 -8.76 -7.60 -21.53
CA GLN A 59 -9.59 -6.58 -22.18
C GLN A 59 -9.10 -5.16 -21.92
N MET A 60 -8.66 -4.87 -20.70
CA MET A 60 -8.06 -3.56 -20.37
C MET A 60 -6.77 -3.34 -21.17
N LEU A 61 -5.89 -4.33 -21.25
CA LEU A 61 -4.66 -4.25 -22.05
C LEU A 61 -4.94 -4.07 -23.55
N LYS A 62 -5.91 -4.79 -24.11
CA LYS A 62 -6.35 -4.61 -25.51
C LYS A 62 -6.89 -3.19 -25.75
N THR A 63 -7.50 -2.57 -24.76
CA THR A 63 -7.98 -1.20 -24.86
C THR A 63 -6.82 -0.23 -24.75
N ALA A 64 -5.91 -0.44 -23.77
CA ALA A 64 -4.71 0.36 -23.59
C ALA A 64 -3.79 0.34 -24.82
N GLY A 65 -3.63 -0.83 -25.46
CA GLY A 65 -2.83 -0.98 -26.68
C GLY A 65 -3.37 -0.24 -27.90
N LYS A 66 -4.57 0.37 -27.83
CA LYS A 66 -5.13 1.25 -28.88
C LYS A 66 -4.89 2.74 -28.59
N LEU A 67 -4.33 3.06 -27.44
CA LEU A 67 -3.98 4.44 -27.08
C LEU A 67 -2.66 4.79 -27.73
N ASP A 68 -2.51 6.03 -28.18
CA ASP A 68 -1.28 6.55 -28.74
C ASP A 68 -0.21 6.73 -27.64
N GLU A 69 -0.63 6.90 -26.40
CA GLU A 69 0.21 7.15 -25.24
C GLU A 69 -0.29 6.38 -24.01
N LEU A 70 0.64 5.78 -23.27
CA LEU A 70 0.39 5.09 -22.02
C LEU A 70 1.39 5.55 -20.95
N ILE A 71 1.03 6.59 -20.22
CA ILE A 71 1.89 7.36 -19.30
C ILE A 71 2.68 6.46 -18.31
N PHE A 72 2.06 5.35 -17.83
CA PHE A 72 2.68 4.49 -16.82
C PHE A 72 3.85 3.63 -17.35
N VAL A 73 4.07 3.57 -18.66
CA VAL A 73 5.12 2.75 -19.26
C VAL A 73 5.98 3.52 -20.25
N GLN A 74 5.74 4.81 -20.45
CA GLN A 74 6.45 5.68 -21.38
C GLN A 74 7.04 6.89 -20.65
N ASP A 75 8.14 7.40 -21.16
CA ASP A 75 8.81 8.61 -20.69
C ASP A 75 9.12 8.63 -19.17
N ASN A 76 9.24 7.45 -18.55
CA ASN A 76 9.58 7.32 -17.15
C ASN A 76 11.09 7.19 -16.95
N GLU A 77 11.60 7.70 -15.84
CA GLU A 77 13.01 7.57 -15.49
C GLU A 77 13.32 6.17 -14.92
N PRO A 78 14.44 5.53 -15.35
CA PRO A 78 14.87 4.26 -14.79
C PRO A 78 15.05 4.34 -13.26
N PHE A 79 14.59 3.31 -12.55
CA PHE A 79 14.65 3.19 -11.10
C PHE A 79 13.77 4.19 -10.32
N MET A 80 12.94 4.98 -10.99
CA MET A 80 11.97 5.88 -10.38
C MET A 80 10.56 5.29 -10.52
N LEU A 81 10.04 4.70 -9.44
CA LEU A 81 8.72 4.07 -9.45
C LEU A 81 7.57 5.11 -9.47
N ILE A 82 7.77 6.24 -8.79
CA ILE A 82 6.79 7.32 -8.68
C ILE A 82 7.50 8.65 -8.83
N GLN A 83 7.25 9.36 -9.93
CA GLN A 83 7.87 10.66 -10.20
C GLN A 83 7.25 11.77 -9.36
N GLU A 84 5.94 11.74 -9.17
CA GLU A 84 5.18 12.75 -8.43
C GLU A 84 4.96 12.37 -6.98
N TYR A 85 6.04 12.06 -6.26
CA TYR A 85 5.96 11.59 -4.87
C TYR A 85 5.32 12.62 -3.93
N TYR A 86 5.36 13.90 -4.29
CA TYR A 86 4.73 14.98 -3.53
C TYR A 86 3.21 14.82 -3.35
N ILE A 87 2.53 14.09 -4.24
CA ILE A 87 1.09 13.82 -4.17
C ILE A 87 0.71 13.20 -2.81
N PHE A 88 1.56 12.34 -2.26
CA PHE A 88 1.30 11.73 -0.95
C PHE A 88 1.31 12.74 0.20
N TYR A 89 2.01 13.85 0.05
CA TYR A 89 2.06 14.94 1.02
C TYR A 89 0.87 15.89 0.86
N THR A 90 0.58 16.31 -0.36
CA THR A 90 -0.52 17.24 -0.66
C THR A 90 -1.87 16.62 -0.36
N GLU A 91 -2.08 15.35 -0.71
CA GLU A 91 -3.30 14.61 -0.39
C GLU A 91 -3.60 14.63 1.12
N ARG A 92 -2.59 14.52 1.98
CA ARG A 92 -2.79 14.62 3.44
C ARG A 92 -3.24 16.00 3.87
N CYS A 93 -2.66 17.05 3.28
CA CYS A 93 -3.03 18.42 3.56
C CYS A 93 -4.47 18.73 3.15
N GLU A 94 -4.96 18.12 2.07
CA GLU A 94 -6.34 18.28 1.59
C GLU A 94 -7.34 17.47 2.42
N ILE A 95 -7.06 16.16 2.63
CA ILE A 95 -7.95 15.28 3.42
C ILE A 95 -8.12 15.80 4.85
N PHE A 96 -7.08 16.34 5.45
CA PHE A 96 -7.07 16.86 6.81
C PHE A 96 -6.79 18.37 6.81
N SER A 97 -7.54 19.10 6.02
CA SER A 97 -7.37 20.54 5.77
C SER A 97 -7.36 21.42 7.02
N LYS A 98 -8.12 20.99 8.06
CA LYS A 98 -8.18 21.67 9.37
C LYS A 98 -7.04 21.32 10.33
N SER A 99 -6.11 20.46 9.90
CA SER A 99 -4.93 20.07 10.67
C SER A 99 -3.71 20.83 10.18
N HIS A 100 -2.74 21.07 11.08
CA HIS A 100 -1.42 21.56 10.67
C HIS A 100 -0.49 20.37 10.50
N HIS A 101 0.11 20.25 9.31
CA HIS A 101 0.97 19.14 8.92
C HIS A 101 2.43 19.52 9.09
N ILE A 102 3.16 18.69 9.83
CA ILE A 102 4.60 18.84 10.04
C ILE A 102 5.28 17.65 9.38
N PHE A 103 6.05 17.93 8.34
CA PHE A 103 6.79 16.91 7.58
C PHE A 103 8.29 17.03 7.88
N ASP A 104 9.00 15.90 7.77
CA ASP A 104 10.44 15.91 7.73
C ASP A 104 10.95 16.65 6.49
N GLU A 105 12.13 17.26 6.60
CA GLU A 105 12.78 17.95 5.49
C GLU A 105 13.11 16.96 4.37
N GLU A 106 12.38 17.07 3.26
CA GLU A 106 12.58 16.30 2.02
C GLU A 106 12.71 17.31 0.86
N LEU A 107 13.97 17.62 0.51
CA LEU A 107 14.27 18.71 -0.43
C LEU A 107 13.63 18.52 -1.81
N THR A 108 13.54 17.27 -2.27
CA THR A 108 12.90 16.94 -3.57
C THR A 108 11.41 17.26 -3.53
N VAL A 109 10.72 16.81 -2.48
CA VAL A 109 9.28 17.07 -2.28
C VAL A 109 9.04 18.58 -2.07
N GLN A 110 9.84 19.22 -1.24
CA GLN A 110 9.73 20.66 -1.00
C GLN A 110 9.81 21.45 -2.30
N LYS A 111 10.77 21.13 -3.17
CA LYS A 111 10.92 21.76 -4.48
C LYS A 111 9.69 21.51 -5.37
N GLN A 112 9.13 20.30 -5.36
CA GLN A 112 7.96 19.94 -6.17
C GLN A 112 6.70 20.68 -5.72
N ILE A 113 6.53 20.92 -4.41
CA ILE A 113 5.32 21.54 -3.87
C ILE A 113 5.47 23.03 -3.53
N SER A 114 6.66 23.62 -3.75
CA SER A 114 6.90 25.04 -3.44
C SER A 114 5.94 25.96 -4.18
N ASP A 115 5.62 25.62 -5.43
CA ASP A 115 4.80 26.42 -6.32
C ASP A 115 3.33 25.93 -6.39
N LEU A 116 3.01 24.88 -5.61
CA LEU A 116 1.66 24.32 -5.57
C LEU A 116 0.80 25.02 -4.53
N GLU A 117 -0.26 25.62 -5.00
CA GLU A 117 -1.30 26.19 -4.16
C GLU A 117 -2.43 25.18 -3.98
N LEU A 118 -2.70 24.79 -2.73
CA LEU A 118 -3.82 23.92 -2.38
C LEU A 118 -4.99 24.77 -1.91
N TYR A 119 -6.21 24.39 -2.28
CA TYR A 119 -7.43 25.09 -1.94
C TYR A 119 -8.50 24.15 -1.41
N GLU A 120 -9.27 24.59 -0.40
CA GLU A 120 -10.52 23.95 0.05
C GLU A 120 -11.61 25.04 0.03
N ASP A 121 -12.71 24.77 -0.66
CA ASP A 121 -13.85 25.70 -0.79
C ASP A 121 -13.44 27.13 -1.20
N GLY A 122 -12.42 27.26 -2.04
CA GLY A 122 -11.89 28.54 -2.51
C GLY A 122 -10.96 29.26 -1.51
N VAL A 123 -10.63 28.63 -0.39
CA VAL A 123 -9.68 29.15 0.60
C VAL A 123 -8.34 28.45 0.45
N GLN A 124 -7.27 29.23 0.33
CA GLN A 124 -5.91 28.68 0.22
C GLN A 124 -5.48 28.00 1.52
N LEU A 125 -4.99 26.75 1.40
CA LEU A 125 -4.47 25.98 2.51
C LEU A 125 -2.99 26.29 2.75
N ASN A 126 -2.70 26.89 3.91
CA ASN A 126 -1.35 27.15 4.40
C ASN A 126 -1.08 26.29 5.65
N ASN A 127 -1.46 25.01 5.59
CA ASN A 127 -1.54 24.11 6.72
C ASN A 127 -0.36 23.11 6.81
N ARG A 128 0.77 23.40 6.14
CA ARG A 128 1.93 22.53 6.10
C ARG A 128 3.24 23.26 6.37
N GLN A 129 4.17 22.55 6.97
CA GLN A 129 5.56 22.99 7.13
C GLN A 129 6.53 21.80 7.08
N PHE A 130 7.74 22.07 6.64
CA PHE A 130 8.84 21.13 6.68
C PHE A 130 9.82 21.54 7.78
N VAL A 131 10.32 20.55 8.53
CA VAL A 131 11.24 20.76 9.63
C VAL A 131 12.36 19.72 9.57
N LYS A 132 13.51 20.02 10.14
CA LYS A 132 14.57 19.03 10.30
C LYS A 132 14.18 18.07 11.42
N SER A 133 14.19 16.76 11.16
CA SER A 133 13.77 15.74 12.12
C SER A 133 14.49 15.83 13.46
N HIS A 134 15.81 16.14 13.46
CA HIS A 134 16.59 16.27 14.70
C HIS A 134 16.19 17.48 15.57
N GLU A 135 15.45 18.44 15.03
CA GLU A 135 14.95 19.63 15.73
C GLU A 135 13.49 19.48 16.19
N ASN A 136 12.79 18.41 15.76
CA ASN A 136 11.37 18.24 16.04
C ASN A 136 11.05 16.84 16.60
N ILE A 137 10.69 16.80 17.88
CA ILE A 137 10.40 15.55 18.60
C ILE A 137 9.21 14.79 18.01
N TYR A 138 8.20 15.47 17.44
CA TYR A 138 7.03 14.82 16.85
C TYR A 138 7.40 14.08 15.57
N VAL A 139 8.29 14.63 14.76
CA VAL A 139 8.81 13.96 13.56
C VAL A 139 9.65 12.74 13.97
N GLN A 140 10.55 12.87 14.98
CA GLN A 140 11.33 11.74 15.49
C GLN A 140 10.44 10.59 16.01
N VAL A 141 9.38 10.92 16.75
CA VAL A 141 8.41 9.92 17.25
C VAL A 141 7.65 9.29 16.09
N SER A 142 7.25 10.08 15.08
CA SER A 142 6.60 9.57 13.87
C SER A 142 7.48 8.56 13.13
N ASP A 143 8.75 8.86 12.94
CA ASP A 143 9.72 7.96 12.30
C ASP A 143 9.89 6.65 13.05
N LEU A 144 10.00 6.74 14.40
CA LEU A 144 10.08 5.55 15.24
C LEU A 144 8.84 4.67 15.09
N ILE A 145 7.65 5.27 15.12
CA ILE A 145 6.38 4.55 14.95
C ILE A 145 6.27 3.95 13.55
N ALA A 146 6.60 4.71 12.51
CA ALA A 146 6.59 4.22 11.14
C ALA A 146 7.54 3.04 10.95
N GLY A 147 8.76 3.12 11.50
CA GLY A 147 9.74 2.03 11.49
C GLY A 147 9.25 0.77 12.23
N LEU A 148 8.60 0.94 13.37
CA LEU A 148 8.00 -0.16 14.14
C LEU A 148 6.86 -0.83 13.35
N LEU A 149 5.93 -0.04 12.81
CA LEU A 149 4.80 -0.55 12.02
C LEU A 149 5.28 -1.26 10.76
N ARG A 150 6.29 -0.73 10.08
CA ARG A 150 6.90 -1.40 8.92
C ARG A 150 7.40 -2.80 9.29
N LYS A 151 8.18 -2.94 10.36
CA LYS A 151 8.71 -4.23 10.82
C LYS A 151 7.58 -5.20 11.20
N LEU A 152 6.56 -4.69 11.89
CA LEU A 152 5.41 -5.49 12.25
C LEU A 152 4.66 -5.98 11.01
N PHE A 153 4.40 -5.12 10.04
CA PHE A 153 3.68 -5.52 8.83
C PHE A 153 4.48 -6.52 7.99
N MET A 154 5.79 -6.34 7.86
CA MET A 154 6.66 -7.35 7.22
C MET A 154 6.56 -8.69 7.94
N PHE A 155 6.66 -8.70 9.27
CA PHE A 155 6.49 -9.92 10.06
C PHE A 155 5.13 -10.59 9.82
N LEU A 156 4.04 -9.83 9.80
CA LEU A 156 2.70 -10.36 9.54
C LEU A 156 2.55 -10.91 8.11
N ASP A 157 3.23 -10.33 7.12
CA ASP A 157 3.19 -10.80 5.74
C ASP A 157 3.98 -12.08 5.52
N GLU A 158 5.11 -12.23 6.21
CA GLU A 158 6.00 -13.39 6.10
C GLU A 158 5.47 -14.65 6.79
N HIS A 159 4.48 -14.52 7.69
CA HIS A 159 3.95 -15.62 8.47
C HIS A 159 2.50 -15.95 8.10
N SER A 160 2.18 -17.24 7.98
CA SER A 160 0.79 -17.68 7.81
C SER A 160 -0.06 -17.40 9.06
N LEU A 161 -1.39 -17.38 8.94
CA LEU A 161 -2.27 -17.24 10.10
C LEU A 161 -2.03 -18.34 11.15
N LYS A 162 -1.71 -19.55 10.70
CA LYS A 162 -1.40 -20.68 11.59
C LYS A 162 -0.13 -20.41 12.41
N ASP A 163 0.90 -19.86 11.78
CA ASP A 163 2.16 -19.51 12.47
C ASP A 163 1.91 -18.41 13.49
N ILE A 164 1.14 -17.39 13.12
CA ILE A 164 0.76 -16.27 14.03
C ILE A 164 -0.01 -16.80 15.23
N VAL A 165 -0.93 -17.74 15.06
CA VAL A 165 -1.65 -18.36 16.19
C VAL A 165 -0.69 -19.12 17.11
N SER A 166 0.27 -19.86 16.54
CA SER A 166 1.30 -20.57 17.33
C SER A 166 2.19 -19.60 18.11
N ILE A 167 2.66 -18.54 17.46
CA ILE A 167 3.46 -17.48 18.08
C ILE A 167 2.67 -16.79 19.20
N ALA A 168 1.39 -16.51 18.99
CA ALA A 168 0.53 -15.87 19.99
C ALA A 168 0.41 -16.70 21.28
N MET A 169 0.49 -18.05 21.18
CA MET A 169 0.45 -18.92 22.36
C MET A 169 1.76 -18.90 23.17
N GLU A 170 2.86 -18.48 22.58
CA GLU A 170 4.18 -18.40 23.20
C GLU A 170 4.50 -17.02 23.78
N LEU A 171 3.64 -16.01 23.53
CA LEU A 171 3.85 -14.64 24.03
C LEU A 171 3.70 -14.59 25.56
N ASN A 172 4.59 -13.83 26.19
CA ASN A 172 4.46 -13.51 27.61
C ASN A 172 3.45 -12.36 27.84
N ASP A 173 3.03 -12.14 29.09
CA ASP A 173 2.01 -11.15 29.46
C ASP A 173 2.33 -9.73 28.99
N THR A 174 3.61 -9.34 29.02
CA THR A 174 4.04 -8.00 28.58
C THR A 174 3.88 -7.85 27.07
N GLN A 175 4.26 -8.88 26.31
CA GLN A 175 4.12 -8.88 24.85
C GLN A 175 2.64 -8.85 24.44
N ILE A 176 1.79 -9.66 25.08
CA ILE A 176 0.34 -9.66 24.87
C ILE A 176 -0.22 -8.27 25.14
N LYS A 177 0.11 -7.67 26.27
CA LYS A 177 -0.35 -6.33 26.63
C LYS A 177 0.06 -5.28 25.58
N ASN A 178 1.29 -5.36 25.09
CA ASN A 178 1.78 -4.44 24.06
C ASN A 178 1.01 -4.60 22.73
N PHE A 179 0.76 -5.83 22.28
CA PHE A 179 -0.06 -6.07 21.09
C PHE A 179 -1.52 -5.64 21.27
N THR A 180 -2.09 -5.85 22.46
CA THR A 180 -3.44 -5.39 22.80
C THR A 180 -3.53 -3.86 22.70
N ILE A 181 -2.57 -3.15 23.29
CA ILE A 181 -2.52 -1.67 23.23
C ILE A 181 -2.38 -1.21 21.78
N LEU A 182 -1.49 -1.81 21.02
CA LEU A 182 -1.28 -1.47 19.60
C LEU A 182 -2.56 -1.69 18.78
N TRP A 183 -3.22 -2.84 18.97
CA TRP A 183 -4.50 -3.12 18.33
C TRP A 183 -5.57 -2.09 18.69
N MET A 184 -5.69 -1.73 19.96
CA MET A 184 -6.62 -0.69 20.41
C MET A 184 -6.34 0.67 19.78
N LEU A 185 -5.07 1.05 19.65
CA LEU A 185 -4.68 2.33 19.03
C LEU A 185 -5.03 2.35 17.53
N ILE A 186 -4.75 1.26 16.81
CA ILE A 186 -5.10 1.13 15.39
C ILE A 186 -6.61 1.17 15.21
N SER A 187 -7.37 0.40 16.00
CA SER A 187 -8.83 0.38 15.93
C SER A 187 -9.44 1.75 16.23
N LYS A 188 -8.93 2.44 17.25
CA LYS A 188 -9.37 3.80 17.59
C LYS A 188 -9.08 4.80 16.46
N SER A 189 -7.94 4.65 15.78
CA SER A 189 -7.61 5.49 14.62
C SER A 189 -8.58 5.26 13.47
N ASP A 190 -8.88 4.00 13.16
CA ASP A 190 -9.83 3.62 12.09
C ASP A 190 -11.26 4.09 12.40
N GLU A 191 -11.69 4.00 13.66
CA GLU A 191 -13.01 4.51 14.10
C GLU A 191 -13.14 6.02 13.93
N LYS A 192 -12.04 6.75 14.09
CA LYS A 192 -12.02 8.22 13.90
C LYS A 192 -11.98 8.59 12.43
N SER A 193 -11.13 7.97 11.65
CA SER A 193 -11.07 8.11 10.21
C SER A 193 -10.30 6.93 9.60
N PRO A 194 -10.90 6.18 8.67
CA PRO A 194 -10.19 5.12 7.95
C PRO A 194 -9.05 5.65 7.08
N LEU A 195 -8.95 6.98 6.91
CA LEU A 195 -7.91 7.64 6.14
C LEU A 195 -6.65 7.98 6.96
N PHE A 196 -6.67 7.82 8.31
CA PHE A 196 -5.48 8.04 9.12
C PHE A 196 -4.37 7.02 8.79
N ILE A 197 -4.73 5.75 8.59
CA ILE A 197 -3.79 4.71 8.21
C ILE A 197 -4.08 4.31 6.76
N LYS A 198 -3.39 4.97 5.81
CA LYS A 198 -3.49 4.64 4.39
C LYS A 198 -2.63 3.41 4.09
N ASN A 199 -3.24 2.41 3.49
CA ASN A 199 -2.56 1.20 3.02
C ASN A 199 -2.50 1.20 1.49
N ALA A 200 -1.30 1.13 0.93
CA ALA A 200 -1.06 0.95 -0.50
C ALA A 200 -1.01 -0.54 -0.89
N ASN A 201 -1.79 -1.38 -0.20
CA ASN A 201 -1.84 -2.82 -0.42
C ASN A 201 -3.22 -3.26 -0.91
N SER A 202 -3.30 -4.49 -1.45
CA SER A 202 -4.59 -5.05 -1.83
C SER A 202 -5.53 -5.16 -0.62
N PRO A 203 -6.84 -5.00 -0.79
CA PRO A 203 -7.81 -5.16 0.30
C PRO A 203 -7.69 -6.51 1.02
N LYS A 204 -7.38 -7.59 0.29
CA LYS A 204 -7.14 -8.93 0.84
C LYS A 204 -5.97 -8.90 1.86
N ASN A 205 -4.84 -8.33 1.48
CA ASN A 205 -3.65 -8.25 2.35
C ASN A 205 -3.92 -7.39 3.59
N VAL A 206 -4.64 -6.29 3.43
CA VAL A 206 -5.02 -5.42 4.56
C VAL A 206 -5.91 -6.17 5.54
N GLN A 207 -6.90 -6.91 5.04
CA GLN A 207 -7.81 -7.70 5.89
C GLN A 207 -7.06 -8.84 6.58
N GLU A 208 -6.17 -9.53 5.88
CA GLU A 208 -5.36 -10.60 6.45
C GLU A 208 -4.44 -10.09 7.55
N ARG A 209 -3.73 -8.98 7.35
CA ARG A 209 -2.92 -8.33 8.39
C ARG A 209 -3.76 -7.95 9.62
N ARG A 210 -4.96 -7.41 9.39
CA ARG A 210 -5.87 -7.06 10.49
C ARG A 210 -6.26 -8.28 11.31
N MET A 211 -6.63 -9.39 10.67
CA MET A 211 -6.94 -10.65 11.37
C MET A 211 -5.73 -11.14 12.18
N LYS A 212 -4.54 -11.19 11.58
CA LYS A 212 -3.31 -11.62 12.26
C LYS A 212 -3.00 -10.74 13.48
N LEU A 213 -3.09 -9.42 13.34
CA LEU A 213 -2.85 -8.48 14.44
C LEU A 213 -3.91 -8.61 15.55
N GLN A 214 -5.16 -8.83 15.18
CA GLN A 214 -6.24 -9.11 16.14
C GLN A 214 -5.96 -10.37 16.95
N PHE A 215 -5.48 -11.45 16.33
CA PHE A 215 -5.08 -12.65 17.05
C PHE A 215 -3.96 -12.38 18.06
N LEU A 216 -2.93 -11.65 17.70
CA LEU A 216 -1.84 -11.28 18.60
C LEU A 216 -2.32 -10.43 19.79
N GLY A 217 -3.31 -9.54 19.56
CA GLY A 217 -3.83 -8.62 20.58
C GLY A 217 -4.95 -9.20 21.46
N ILE A 218 -5.64 -10.26 21.04
CA ILE A 218 -6.84 -10.79 21.74
C ILE A 218 -6.62 -12.23 22.24
N ALA A 219 -5.65 -12.97 21.70
CA ALA A 219 -5.52 -14.42 21.87
C ALA A 219 -5.49 -14.92 23.34
N ASN A 220 -5.16 -14.07 24.29
CA ASN A 220 -5.08 -14.48 25.71
C ASN A 220 -6.05 -13.73 26.66
N ASN A 221 -7.01 -12.96 26.15
CA ASN A 221 -8.07 -12.41 26.99
C ASN A 221 -9.13 -13.45 27.44
N LYS A 222 -8.87 -14.74 27.25
CA LYS A 222 -9.82 -15.80 27.62
C LYS A 222 -9.94 -16.06 29.13
N GLU A 223 -9.05 -15.53 29.96
CA GLU A 223 -9.13 -15.74 31.41
C GLU A 223 -9.74 -14.60 32.20
N SER A 224 -9.94 -13.41 31.66
CA SER A 224 -10.35 -12.28 32.49
C SER A 224 -11.79 -11.78 32.33
N ASN A 225 -12.57 -12.15 31.33
CA ASN A 225 -14.01 -11.81 31.33
C ASN A 225 -14.82 -12.63 30.33
N GLY A 226 -15.75 -13.45 30.80
CA GLY A 226 -16.77 -14.16 30.04
C GLY A 226 -17.80 -13.23 29.35
N ARG A 227 -17.35 -12.25 28.59
CA ARG A 227 -18.23 -11.42 27.74
C ARG A 227 -17.82 -11.59 26.28
N VAL A 228 -18.50 -12.54 25.65
CA VAL A 228 -18.58 -12.66 24.22
C VAL A 228 -19.34 -11.44 23.70
N TYR A 229 -18.69 -10.60 22.90
CA TYR A 229 -19.43 -9.65 22.08
C TYR A 229 -20.13 -10.43 20.94
N ARG A 230 -21.45 -10.40 21.00
CA ARG A 230 -22.32 -10.82 19.91
C ARG A 230 -22.40 -9.74 18.85
#